data_4e7405035240b6c896e61351caa40d29
#
_entry.id   4e7405035240b6c896e61351caa40d29
#
_cell.length_a   1.000
_cell.length_b   1.000
_cell.length_c   1.000
_cell.angle_alpha   90.00
_cell.angle_beta   90.00
_cell.angle_gamma   90.00
#
_symmetry.space_group_name_H-M   'P 1'
#
loop_
_entity.id
_entity.type
_entity.pdbx_description
1 polymer ?
#
loop_
_entity_poly.entity_id
_entity_poly.type
_entity_poly.pdbx_seq_one_letter_code
_entity_poly.pdbx_strand_id
1 'polypeptide(L)'
;MDRITSKYIDIQGMNNTRDLGGMRTKDGRVLRPNMLYRSSKLGKLEDKDWFTRNVSLVVDMRSSREIVESPDPQIQGVDYLHLPIFEMLASGVSRDKESDRRMSVPNIETAIKSMSSVYARFVNDEFCLYQYRRFIRLLFSPREKALLWHCSAGKDRTGTGALFILELLGVDREDIIADYLMTNEYLKDEIREFVDQAADRSGGMDEEARKGMFVLMGAHERYPLTVYEEAEKKYGSFDDFLREGLGVSDAEREELRRRIYAAGAMGGHLPAGG
;
A
#
# COMPACT_ATOMS: atom_id res chain seq x y z
N MET A 1 23.29 -5.50 -5.07
CA MET A 1 22.94 -5.13 -3.68
C MET A 1 21.51 -5.59 -3.47
N ASP A 2 21.25 -6.32 -2.40
CA ASP A 2 19.89 -6.70 -2.05
C ASP A 2 19.12 -5.42 -1.70
N ARG A 3 17.95 -5.25 -2.31
CA ARG A 3 17.09 -4.09 -2.05
C ARG A 3 16.50 -4.18 -0.67
N ILE A 4 16.40 -3.03 0.00
CA ILE A 4 15.86 -2.96 1.35
C ILE A 4 14.34 -2.75 1.23
N THR A 5 13.59 -3.77 1.62
CA THR A 5 12.14 -3.72 1.68
C THR A 5 11.65 -3.61 3.13
N SER A 6 10.37 -3.32 3.31
CA SER A 6 9.71 -3.34 4.62
C SER A 6 9.76 -4.72 5.27
N LYS A 7 9.72 -4.75 6.61
CA LYS A 7 9.79 -6.00 7.36
C LYS A 7 8.42 -6.68 7.42
N TYR A 8 8.33 -7.91 6.94
CA TYR A 8 7.13 -8.75 7.11
C TYR A 8 6.87 -9.03 8.59
N ILE A 9 5.59 -8.99 8.96
CA ILE A 9 5.11 -9.34 10.30
C ILE A 9 4.09 -10.46 10.13
N ASP A 10 4.42 -11.62 10.66
CA ASP A 10 3.53 -12.77 10.66
C ASP A 10 2.49 -12.60 11.78
N ILE A 11 1.25 -12.31 11.38
CA ILE A 11 0.10 -12.19 12.28
C ILE A 11 -0.97 -13.14 11.78
N GLN A 12 -1.36 -14.09 12.59
CA GLN A 12 -2.35 -15.09 12.22
C GLN A 12 -3.67 -14.44 11.81
N GLY A 13 -4.14 -14.80 10.63
CA GLY A 13 -5.36 -14.25 10.02
C GLY A 13 -5.19 -12.93 9.27
N MET A 14 -3.95 -12.42 9.17
CA MET A 14 -3.62 -11.23 8.40
C MET A 14 -2.46 -11.49 7.44
N ASN A 15 -2.66 -11.19 6.19
CA ASN A 15 -1.65 -11.39 5.16
C ASN A 15 -1.09 -10.05 4.70
N ASN A 16 0.07 -10.09 4.05
CA ASN A 16 0.70 -8.90 3.47
C ASN A 16 0.98 -7.78 4.50
N THR A 17 1.13 -8.16 5.79
CA THR A 17 1.38 -7.21 6.88
C THR A 17 2.86 -6.89 6.97
N ARG A 18 3.21 -5.59 6.97
CA ARG A 18 4.60 -5.11 6.98
C ARG A 18 4.77 -3.86 7.83
N ASP A 19 5.93 -3.77 8.48
CA ASP A 19 6.46 -2.53 9.08
C ASP A 19 7.36 -1.82 8.06
N LEU A 20 7.09 -0.55 7.75
CA LEU A 20 7.97 0.26 6.90
C LEU A 20 9.28 0.64 7.60
N GLY A 21 9.39 0.38 8.91
CA GLY A 21 10.61 0.61 9.66
C GLY A 21 11.79 -0.22 9.12
N GLY A 22 12.99 0.35 9.19
CA GLY A 22 14.21 -0.26 8.65
C GLY A 22 14.50 0.11 7.19
N MET A 23 13.53 0.62 6.42
CA MET A 23 13.80 1.12 5.07
C MET A 23 14.73 2.34 5.11
N ARG A 24 15.60 2.45 4.11
CA ARG A 24 16.60 3.52 3.99
C ARG A 24 16.15 4.60 3.04
N THR A 25 16.50 5.82 3.38
CA THR A 25 16.31 6.99 2.54
C THR A 25 17.52 7.23 1.63
N LYS A 26 17.36 8.06 0.59
CA LYS A 26 18.42 8.47 -0.36
C LYS A 26 19.66 9.06 0.34
N ASP A 27 19.46 9.73 1.47
CA ASP A 27 20.51 10.32 2.29
C ASP A 27 21.05 9.39 3.40
N GLY A 28 20.67 8.10 3.36
CA GLY A 28 21.20 7.05 4.24
C GLY A 28 20.54 6.96 5.62
N ARG A 29 19.55 7.78 5.91
CA ARG A 29 18.78 7.67 7.16
C ARG A 29 17.88 6.43 7.13
N VAL A 30 17.48 5.96 8.28
CA VAL A 30 16.66 4.75 8.44
C VAL A 30 15.33 5.10 9.08
N LEU A 31 14.25 4.55 8.57
CA LEU A 31 12.92 4.72 9.16
C LEU A 31 12.82 3.98 10.48
N ARG A 32 12.24 4.63 11.48
CA ARG A 32 12.02 4.06 12.81
C ARG A 32 11.02 2.91 12.73
N PRO A 33 11.32 1.75 13.31
CA PRO A 33 10.38 0.63 13.35
C PRO A 33 9.19 0.90 14.26
N ASN A 34 8.15 0.13 14.07
CA ASN A 34 6.92 0.13 14.87
C ASN A 34 6.15 1.46 14.86
N MET A 35 6.21 2.18 13.75
CA MET A 35 5.46 3.43 13.57
C MET A 35 4.43 3.37 12.45
N LEU A 36 4.72 2.64 11.39
CA LEU A 36 3.95 2.65 10.15
C LEU A 36 3.76 1.22 9.64
N TYR A 37 2.56 0.68 9.80
CA TYR A 37 2.20 -0.66 9.33
C TYR A 37 1.22 -0.60 8.17
N ARG A 38 1.48 -1.42 7.16
CA ARG A 38 0.52 -1.68 6.07
C ARG A 38 0.08 -3.14 6.08
N SER A 39 -1.16 -3.43 5.64
CA SER A 39 -1.71 -4.78 5.72
C SER A 39 -2.82 -5.04 4.69
N SER A 40 -3.24 -6.31 4.57
CA SER A 40 -4.56 -6.71 4.09
C SER A 40 -5.63 -6.43 5.15
N LYS A 41 -6.92 -6.68 4.82
CA LYS A 41 -8.06 -6.52 5.74
C LYS A 41 -7.91 -7.38 7.00
N LEU A 42 -8.50 -6.92 8.10
CA LEU A 42 -8.40 -7.54 9.43
C LEU A 42 -9.48 -8.58 9.72
N GLY A 43 -10.36 -8.90 8.77
CA GLY A 43 -11.55 -9.71 9.04
C GLY A 43 -11.30 -11.14 9.57
N LYS A 44 -10.06 -11.64 9.50
CA LYS A 44 -9.66 -12.95 10.04
C LYS A 44 -8.63 -12.84 11.17
N LEU A 45 -8.43 -11.62 11.72
CA LEU A 45 -7.47 -11.38 12.78
C LEU A 45 -7.77 -12.24 14.02
N GLU A 46 -6.80 -13.01 14.47
CA GLU A 46 -6.86 -13.84 15.68
C GLU A 46 -6.13 -13.18 16.86
N ASP A 47 -4.93 -12.62 16.65
CA ASP A 47 -4.12 -11.99 17.71
C ASP A 47 -4.49 -10.51 17.92
N LYS A 48 -5.57 -10.28 18.66
CA LYS A 48 -5.99 -8.91 19.05
C LYS A 48 -5.02 -8.25 20.05
N ASP A 49 -4.30 -9.06 20.83
CA ASP A 49 -3.37 -8.55 21.84
C ASP A 49 -2.14 -7.90 21.19
N TRP A 50 -1.69 -8.45 20.05
CA TRP A 50 -0.64 -7.81 19.26
C TRP A 50 -1.08 -6.40 18.83
N PHE A 51 -2.32 -6.27 18.33
CA PHE A 51 -2.86 -4.96 17.91
C PHE A 51 -2.93 -3.98 19.06
N THR A 52 -3.51 -4.38 20.18
CA THR A 52 -3.64 -3.51 21.37
C THR A 52 -2.28 -3.01 21.85
N ARG A 53 -1.22 -3.81 21.73
CA ARG A 53 0.14 -3.41 22.12
C ARG A 53 0.82 -2.49 21.09
N ASN A 54 0.58 -2.66 19.81
CA ASN A 54 1.40 -2.07 18.75
C ASN A 54 0.70 -0.97 17.94
N VAL A 55 -0.62 -0.95 17.87
CA VAL A 55 -1.40 -0.06 17.00
C VAL A 55 -2.28 0.88 17.81
N SER A 56 -2.29 2.16 17.48
CA SER A 56 -3.22 3.14 18.07
C SER A 56 -4.36 3.51 17.12
N LEU A 57 -4.14 3.44 15.81
CA LEU A 57 -5.14 3.80 14.81
C LEU A 57 -5.07 2.84 13.62
N VAL A 58 -6.21 2.30 13.25
CA VAL A 58 -6.43 1.56 11.99
C VAL A 58 -7.14 2.48 10.99
N VAL A 59 -6.61 2.58 9.78
CA VAL A 59 -7.25 3.29 8.66
C VAL A 59 -7.68 2.26 7.61
N ASP A 60 -8.99 2.10 7.46
CA ASP A 60 -9.59 1.24 6.45
C ASP A 60 -9.88 2.02 5.16
N MET A 61 -9.17 1.67 4.09
CA MET A 61 -9.28 2.31 2.77
C MET A 61 -10.32 1.64 1.85
N ARG A 62 -11.06 0.67 2.35
CA ARG A 62 -12.09 -0.05 1.58
C ARG A 62 -13.33 0.80 1.37
N SER A 63 -14.13 0.45 0.37
CA SER A 63 -15.47 1.02 0.18
C SER A 63 -16.43 0.57 1.28
N SER A 64 -17.50 1.31 1.48
CA SER A 64 -18.57 0.97 2.42
C SER A 64 -19.14 -0.43 2.16
N ARG A 65 -19.27 -0.83 0.90
CA ARG A 65 -19.74 -2.17 0.51
C ARG A 65 -18.78 -3.28 0.96
N GLU A 66 -17.46 -3.12 0.72
CA GLU A 66 -16.45 -4.11 1.14
C GLU A 66 -16.44 -4.32 2.67
N ILE A 67 -16.69 -3.26 3.44
CA ILE A 67 -16.79 -3.34 4.90
C ILE A 67 -18.01 -4.13 5.33
N VAL A 68 -19.17 -3.89 4.70
CA VAL A 68 -20.41 -4.66 5.00
C VAL A 68 -20.24 -6.15 4.69
N GLU A 69 -19.57 -6.47 3.57
CA GLU A 69 -19.33 -7.87 3.17
C GLU A 69 -18.28 -8.58 4.03
N SER A 70 -17.33 -7.86 4.59
CA SER A 70 -16.24 -8.41 5.41
C SER A 70 -15.81 -7.39 6.47
N PRO A 71 -16.57 -7.20 7.56
CA PRO A 71 -16.24 -6.23 8.59
C PRO A 71 -14.97 -6.62 9.33
N ASP A 72 -14.19 -5.59 9.72
CA ASP A 72 -13.06 -5.79 10.61
C ASP A 72 -13.52 -5.93 12.06
N PRO A 73 -12.78 -6.66 12.90
CA PRO A 73 -13.13 -6.81 14.31
C PRO A 73 -12.91 -5.49 15.07
N GLN A 74 -13.77 -5.21 16.02
CA GLN A 74 -13.52 -4.15 17.01
C GLN A 74 -12.41 -4.61 17.95
N ILE A 75 -11.41 -3.73 18.17
CA ILE A 75 -10.25 -3.99 19.03
C ILE A 75 -10.23 -2.92 20.12
N GLN A 76 -10.29 -3.34 21.37
CA GLN A 76 -10.30 -2.40 22.50
C GLN A 76 -8.98 -1.60 22.57
N GLY A 77 -9.10 -0.28 22.72
CA GLY A 77 -7.93 0.61 22.80
C GLY A 77 -7.25 0.90 21.47
N VAL A 78 -7.89 0.55 20.34
CA VAL A 78 -7.45 0.89 18.99
C VAL A 78 -8.53 1.71 18.32
N ASP A 79 -8.18 2.92 17.89
CA ASP A 79 -9.09 3.78 17.10
C ASP A 79 -9.24 3.22 15.68
N TYR A 80 -10.40 3.44 15.09
CA TYR A 80 -10.71 2.99 13.73
C TYR A 80 -11.24 4.15 12.89
N LEU A 81 -10.63 4.40 11.74
CA LEU A 81 -11.04 5.41 10.78
C LEU A 81 -11.36 4.79 9.43
N HIS A 82 -12.61 4.89 9.01
CA HIS A 82 -12.99 4.57 7.63
C HIS A 82 -12.64 5.73 6.70
N LEU A 83 -11.77 5.46 5.73
CA LEU A 83 -11.26 6.44 4.77
C LEU A 83 -11.24 5.84 3.35
N PRO A 84 -12.40 5.65 2.71
CA PRO A 84 -12.49 4.97 1.42
C PRO A 84 -11.76 5.74 0.33
N ILE A 85 -10.87 5.06 -0.38
CA ILE A 85 -10.19 5.65 -1.54
C ILE A 85 -11.09 5.62 -2.77
N PHE A 86 -11.97 4.62 -2.87
CA PHE A 86 -13.03 4.53 -3.87
C PHE A 86 -14.36 4.21 -3.18
N GLU A 87 -15.44 4.88 -3.53
CA GLU A 87 -16.80 4.50 -3.11
C GLU A 87 -17.46 3.52 -4.10
N MET A 88 -17.23 3.71 -5.40
CA MET A 88 -17.62 2.75 -6.41
C MET A 88 -16.38 2.13 -7.02
N LEU A 89 -16.32 0.81 -6.99
CA LEU A 89 -15.20 0.07 -7.54
C LEU A 89 -15.30 0.00 -9.07
N ALA A 90 -14.25 0.49 -9.74
CA ALA A 90 -13.98 0.00 -11.08
C ALA A 90 -13.64 -1.50 -10.98
N SER A 91 -14.21 -2.32 -11.85
CA SER A 91 -13.95 -3.76 -11.94
C SER A 91 -12.44 -4.02 -11.88
N GLY A 92 -11.99 -4.84 -10.93
CA GLY A 92 -10.58 -5.24 -10.78
C GLY A 92 -9.90 -4.82 -9.48
N VAL A 93 -10.46 -3.89 -8.69
CA VAL A 93 -9.86 -3.43 -7.43
C VAL A 93 -10.46 -4.13 -6.20
N SER A 94 -11.65 -4.72 -6.33
CA SER A 94 -12.28 -5.51 -5.29
C SER A 94 -12.41 -6.98 -5.67
N ARG A 95 -12.19 -7.84 -4.69
CA ARG A 95 -12.42 -9.29 -4.77
C ARG A 95 -13.85 -9.64 -4.37
N ASP A 96 -14.86 -8.79 -4.67
CA ASP A 96 -16.22 -9.12 -4.34
C ASP A 96 -16.84 -10.15 -5.33
N LYS A 97 -17.75 -10.98 -4.80
CA LYS A 97 -18.35 -12.10 -5.54
C LYS A 97 -19.16 -11.70 -6.76
N GLU A 98 -19.53 -10.44 -6.90
CA GLU A 98 -20.38 -9.95 -8.01
C GLU A 98 -19.55 -9.40 -9.17
N SER A 99 -18.37 -8.84 -8.89
CA SER A 99 -17.39 -8.49 -9.93
C SER A 99 -16.83 -9.74 -10.62
N ASP A 100 -16.70 -10.85 -9.90
CA ASP A 100 -16.23 -12.15 -10.41
C ASP A 100 -17.12 -12.71 -11.54
N ARG A 101 -18.44 -12.43 -11.52
CA ARG A 101 -19.37 -12.99 -12.51
C ARG A 101 -19.31 -12.36 -13.89
N ARG A 102 -18.64 -11.20 -14.04
CA ARG A 102 -18.58 -10.43 -15.29
C ARG A 102 -17.15 -10.22 -15.82
N MET A 103 -16.14 -10.73 -15.12
CA MET A 103 -14.77 -10.60 -15.58
C MET A 103 -14.55 -11.47 -16.81
N SER A 104 -14.38 -10.84 -17.96
CA SER A 104 -13.67 -11.45 -19.07
C SER A 104 -12.27 -11.76 -18.61
N VAL A 105 -11.83 -13.01 -18.75
CA VAL A 105 -10.47 -13.42 -18.36
C VAL A 105 -9.47 -12.65 -19.22
N PRO A 106 -8.64 -11.75 -18.62
CA PRO A 106 -7.76 -10.92 -19.41
C PRO A 106 -6.50 -11.69 -19.81
N ASN A 107 -5.92 -11.37 -20.96
CA ASN A 107 -4.52 -11.66 -21.21
C ASN A 107 -3.64 -10.67 -20.40
N ILE A 108 -2.32 -10.88 -20.40
CA ILE A 108 -1.35 -10.08 -19.64
C ILE A 108 -1.46 -8.58 -19.99
N GLU A 109 -1.51 -8.24 -21.28
CA GLU A 109 -1.58 -6.85 -21.75
C GLU A 109 -2.87 -6.15 -21.26
N THR A 110 -4.00 -6.83 -21.40
CA THR A 110 -5.30 -6.31 -20.94
C THR A 110 -5.33 -6.14 -19.43
N ALA A 111 -4.75 -7.08 -18.68
CA ALA A 111 -4.62 -6.99 -17.22
C ALA A 111 -3.79 -5.77 -16.80
N ILE A 112 -2.61 -5.58 -17.41
CA ILE A 112 -1.74 -4.43 -17.15
C ILE A 112 -2.47 -3.13 -17.48
N LYS A 113 -3.08 -3.01 -18.66
CA LYS A 113 -3.81 -1.82 -19.10
C LYS A 113 -4.97 -1.47 -18.16
N SER A 114 -5.75 -2.47 -17.79
CA SER A 114 -6.88 -2.29 -16.87
C SER A 114 -6.43 -1.78 -15.52
N MET A 115 -5.44 -2.42 -14.91
CA MET A 115 -4.91 -2.00 -13.61
C MET A 115 -4.19 -0.65 -13.69
N SER A 116 -3.42 -0.36 -14.73
CA SER A 116 -2.80 0.96 -14.92
C SER A 116 -3.85 2.07 -14.95
N SER A 117 -5.01 1.84 -15.58
CA SER A 117 -6.09 2.84 -15.55
C SER A 117 -6.66 3.08 -14.15
N VAL A 118 -6.67 2.06 -13.28
CA VAL A 118 -7.04 2.20 -11.87
C VAL A 118 -6.00 3.02 -11.12
N TYR A 119 -4.70 2.74 -11.33
CA TYR A 119 -3.60 3.47 -10.68
C TYR A 119 -3.51 4.93 -11.14
N ALA A 120 -3.81 5.22 -12.40
CA ALA A 120 -3.95 6.60 -12.89
C ALA A 120 -5.01 7.41 -12.14
N ARG A 121 -6.10 6.77 -11.69
CA ARG A 121 -7.15 7.43 -10.90
C ARG A 121 -6.68 7.85 -9.51
N PHE A 122 -5.69 7.19 -8.90
CA PHE A 122 -5.16 7.61 -7.59
C PHE A 122 -4.59 9.03 -7.62
N VAL A 123 -4.17 9.50 -8.80
CA VAL A 123 -3.63 10.85 -9.02
C VAL A 123 -4.66 11.79 -9.66
N ASN A 124 -5.48 11.27 -10.58
CA ASN A 124 -6.32 12.08 -11.44
C ASN A 124 -7.76 12.26 -10.94
N ASP A 125 -8.27 11.30 -10.15
CA ASP A 125 -9.61 11.38 -9.56
C ASP A 125 -9.57 12.24 -8.28
N GLU A 126 -10.37 13.30 -8.26
CA GLU A 126 -10.38 14.29 -7.18
C GLU A 126 -10.79 13.70 -5.83
N PHE A 127 -11.73 12.75 -5.82
CA PHE A 127 -12.15 12.07 -4.60
C PHE A 127 -11.01 11.21 -4.04
N CYS A 128 -10.36 10.39 -4.88
CA CYS A 128 -9.21 9.59 -4.48
C CYS A 128 -8.10 10.46 -3.89
N LEU A 129 -7.75 11.53 -4.58
CA LEU A 129 -6.70 12.45 -4.15
C LEU A 129 -7.06 13.17 -2.86
N TYR A 130 -8.31 13.61 -2.69
CA TYR A 130 -8.79 14.19 -1.46
C TYR A 130 -8.68 13.21 -0.28
N GLN A 131 -9.02 11.95 -0.47
CA GLN A 131 -8.90 10.93 0.56
C GLN A 131 -7.43 10.63 0.91
N TYR A 132 -6.53 10.58 -0.08
CA TYR A 132 -5.10 10.45 0.20
C TYR A 132 -4.53 11.67 0.95
N ARG A 133 -4.96 12.89 0.64
CA ARG A 133 -4.61 14.09 1.43
C ARG A 133 -5.02 13.91 2.90
N ARG A 134 -6.24 13.47 3.16
CA ARG A 134 -6.70 13.20 4.53
C ARG A 134 -5.86 12.12 5.21
N PHE A 135 -5.54 11.05 4.50
CA PHE A 135 -4.68 9.98 4.99
C PHE A 135 -3.29 10.50 5.37
N ILE A 136 -2.64 11.25 4.49
CA ILE A 136 -1.33 11.83 4.75
C ILE A 136 -1.35 12.79 5.95
N ARG A 137 -2.43 13.56 6.14
CA ARG A 137 -2.56 14.44 7.31
C ARG A 137 -2.55 13.69 8.64
N LEU A 138 -2.95 12.43 8.67
CA LEU A 138 -2.87 11.61 9.88
C LEU A 138 -1.43 11.40 10.36
N LEU A 139 -0.43 11.46 9.48
CA LEU A 139 0.97 11.29 9.86
C LEU A 139 1.50 12.42 10.75
N PHE A 140 0.88 13.59 10.71
CA PHE A 140 1.28 14.76 11.49
C PHE A 140 0.69 14.77 12.91
N SER A 141 -0.27 13.91 13.19
CA SER A 141 -0.82 13.78 14.56
C SER A 141 0.13 12.93 15.43
N PRO A 142 0.44 13.38 16.65
CA PRO A 142 1.24 12.60 17.58
C PRO A 142 0.51 11.31 17.97
N ARG A 143 1.25 10.20 18.07
CA ARG A 143 0.74 8.88 18.48
C ARG A 143 1.75 8.18 19.36
N GLU A 144 1.24 7.43 20.33
CA GLU A 144 2.07 6.60 21.21
C GLU A 144 2.46 5.27 20.55
N LYS A 145 1.58 4.76 19.65
CA LYS A 145 1.75 3.50 18.93
C LYS A 145 1.58 3.73 17.42
N ALA A 146 1.81 2.69 16.64
CA ALA A 146 1.78 2.77 15.19
C ALA A 146 0.42 3.18 14.61
N LEU A 147 0.49 3.77 13.41
CA LEU A 147 -0.58 3.85 12.43
C LEU A 147 -0.53 2.60 11.55
N LEU A 148 -1.64 1.87 11.44
CA LEU A 148 -1.82 0.81 10.47
C LEU A 148 -2.86 1.24 9.44
N TRP A 149 -2.58 1.01 8.15
CA TRP A 149 -3.59 1.19 7.10
C TRP A 149 -3.69 -0.04 6.23
N HIS A 150 -4.89 -0.29 5.73
CA HIS A 150 -5.17 -1.44 4.89
C HIS A 150 -6.27 -1.18 3.86
N CYS A 151 -6.38 -2.11 2.92
CA CYS A 151 -7.55 -2.28 2.07
C CYS A 151 -7.97 -3.77 2.07
N SER A 152 -8.47 -4.33 0.99
CA SER A 152 -8.83 -5.75 0.96
C SER A 152 -7.61 -6.66 0.91
N ALA A 153 -6.71 -6.46 -0.05
CA ALA A 153 -5.49 -7.26 -0.22
C ALA A 153 -4.22 -6.59 0.34
N GLY A 154 -4.31 -5.30 0.75
CA GLY A 154 -3.12 -4.54 1.12
C GLY A 154 -2.19 -4.19 -0.06
N LYS A 155 -2.65 -4.37 -1.30
CA LYS A 155 -1.88 -4.20 -2.55
C LYS A 155 -2.03 -2.80 -3.12
N ASP A 156 -3.20 -2.47 -3.70
CA ASP A 156 -3.38 -1.30 -4.56
C ASP A 156 -3.53 0.00 -3.76
N ARG A 157 -4.64 0.21 -3.08
CA ARG A 157 -4.91 1.43 -2.28
C ARG A 157 -3.90 1.60 -1.16
N THR A 158 -3.61 0.54 -0.47
CA THR A 158 -2.62 0.49 0.62
C THR A 158 -1.21 0.69 0.10
N GLY A 159 -0.86 0.07 -1.05
CA GLY A 159 0.45 0.19 -1.69
C GLY A 159 0.71 1.60 -2.20
N THR A 160 -0.30 2.25 -2.80
CA THR A 160 -0.20 3.65 -3.22
C THR A 160 -0.04 4.59 -2.01
N GLY A 161 -0.77 4.35 -0.92
CA GLY A 161 -0.56 5.07 0.33
C GLY A 161 0.86 4.91 0.88
N ALA A 162 1.42 3.71 0.82
CA ALA A 162 2.82 3.45 1.20
C ALA A 162 3.81 4.18 0.27
N LEU A 163 3.59 4.17 -1.06
CA LEU A 163 4.40 4.89 -2.03
C LEU A 163 4.45 6.40 -1.68
N PHE A 164 3.31 7.02 -1.41
CA PHE A 164 3.25 8.44 -1.05
C PHE A 164 4.00 8.74 0.26
N ILE A 165 3.83 7.90 1.28
CA ILE A 165 4.55 8.05 2.55
C ILE A 165 6.06 7.91 2.35
N LEU A 166 6.50 6.87 1.65
CA LEU A 166 7.92 6.59 1.45
C LEU A 166 8.62 7.67 0.61
N GLU A 167 7.95 8.24 -0.40
CA GLU A 167 8.45 9.40 -1.15
C GLU A 167 8.54 10.66 -0.27
N LEU A 168 7.53 10.95 0.56
CA LEU A 168 7.61 12.04 1.53
C LEU A 168 8.80 11.88 2.49
N LEU A 169 9.10 10.64 2.85
CA LEU A 169 10.24 10.29 3.70
C LEU A 169 11.57 10.19 2.93
N GLY A 170 11.58 10.29 1.61
CA GLY A 170 12.80 10.31 0.81
C GLY A 170 13.45 8.95 0.59
N VAL A 171 12.67 7.87 0.62
CA VAL A 171 13.12 6.53 0.22
C VAL A 171 13.31 6.50 -1.29
N ASP A 172 14.26 5.69 -1.79
CA ASP A 172 14.49 5.54 -3.21
C ASP A 172 13.29 4.88 -3.91
N ARG A 173 12.93 5.43 -5.09
CA ARG A 173 11.82 4.92 -5.92
C ARG A 173 11.96 3.42 -6.23
N GLU A 174 13.17 2.97 -6.46
CA GLU A 174 13.45 1.56 -6.74
C GLU A 174 13.17 0.65 -5.53
N ASP A 175 13.49 1.11 -4.31
CA ASP A 175 13.19 0.38 -3.08
C ASP A 175 11.68 0.40 -2.77
N ILE A 176 11.00 1.51 -3.08
CA ILE A 176 9.54 1.62 -2.97
C ILE A 176 8.84 0.61 -3.90
N ILE A 177 9.30 0.51 -5.15
CA ILE A 177 8.77 -0.46 -6.12
C ILE A 177 9.08 -1.89 -5.68
N ALA A 178 10.30 -2.16 -5.20
CA ALA A 178 10.68 -3.47 -4.68
C ALA A 178 9.80 -3.88 -3.49
N ASP A 179 9.55 -2.98 -2.53
CA ASP A 179 8.61 -3.24 -1.43
C ASP A 179 7.19 -3.53 -1.93
N TYR A 180 6.71 -2.78 -2.91
CA TYR A 180 5.40 -3.04 -3.51
C TYR A 180 5.31 -4.45 -4.11
N LEU A 181 6.35 -4.90 -4.82
CA LEU A 181 6.41 -6.21 -5.48
C LEU A 181 6.49 -7.38 -4.49
N MET A 182 6.97 -7.16 -3.25
CA MET A 182 6.93 -8.17 -2.18
C MET A 182 5.50 -8.66 -1.87
N THR A 183 4.49 -7.93 -2.28
CA THR A 183 3.09 -8.38 -2.23
C THR A 183 2.89 -9.74 -2.89
N ASN A 184 3.63 -10.04 -3.97
CA ASN A 184 3.53 -11.33 -4.66
C ASN A 184 4.02 -12.51 -3.82
N GLU A 185 5.02 -12.29 -2.97
CA GLU A 185 5.48 -13.32 -2.03
C GLU A 185 4.50 -13.49 -0.87
N TYR A 186 4.01 -12.39 -0.30
CA TYR A 186 3.15 -12.43 0.88
C TYR A 186 1.69 -12.81 0.59
N LEU A 187 1.25 -12.73 -0.67
CA LEU A 187 -0.08 -13.17 -1.12
C LEU A 187 -0.02 -14.32 -2.13
N LYS A 188 1.10 -15.03 -2.21
CA LYS A 188 1.34 -16.06 -3.22
C LYS A 188 0.26 -17.14 -3.26
N ASP A 189 -0.10 -17.65 -2.10
CA ASP A 189 -1.06 -18.74 -2.00
C ASP A 189 -2.50 -18.25 -2.24
N GLU A 190 -2.85 -17.06 -1.75
CA GLU A 190 -4.16 -16.46 -1.99
C GLU A 190 -4.37 -16.09 -3.48
N ILE A 191 -3.33 -15.60 -4.13
CA ILE A 191 -3.40 -15.31 -5.57
C ILE A 191 -3.58 -16.61 -6.35
N ARG A 192 -2.83 -17.67 -6.00
CA ARG A 192 -2.95 -18.99 -6.64
C ARG A 192 -4.35 -19.54 -6.45
N GLU A 193 -4.82 -19.60 -5.20
CA GLU A 193 -6.18 -20.10 -4.89
C GLU A 193 -7.26 -19.33 -5.65
N PHE A 194 -7.15 -18.01 -5.73
CA PHE A 194 -8.08 -17.19 -6.50
C PHE A 194 -8.09 -17.54 -7.98
N VAL A 195 -6.91 -17.69 -8.60
CA VAL A 195 -6.78 -18.05 -10.02
C VAL A 195 -7.32 -19.45 -10.29
N ASP A 196 -7.06 -20.42 -9.41
CA ASP A 196 -7.58 -21.77 -9.55
C ASP A 196 -9.11 -21.80 -9.43
N GLN A 197 -9.69 -21.12 -8.45
CA GLN A 197 -11.15 -20.99 -8.30
C GLN A 197 -11.79 -20.26 -9.51
N ALA A 198 -11.11 -19.26 -10.09
CA ALA A 198 -11.60 -18.58 -11.29
C ALA A 198 -11.55 -19.50 -12.51
N ALA A 199 -10.51 -20.32 -12.65
CA ALA A 199 -10.43 -21.33 -13.70
C ALA A 199 -11.54 -22.38 -13.60
N ASP A 200 -11.80 -22.91 -12.40
CA ASP A 200 -12.87 -23.87 -12.16
C ASP A 200 -14.26 -23.30 -12.52
N ARG A 201 -14.53 -22.04 -12.11
CA ARG A 201 -15.81 -21.37 -12.40
C ARG A 201 -16.03 -21.07 -13.89
N SER A 202 -14.97 -20.87 -14.66
CA SER A 202 -15.05 -20.62 -16.11
C SER A 202 -15.09 -21.89 -16.96
N GLY A 203 -15.02 -23.08 -16.34
CA GLY A 203 -14.92 -24.35 -17.07
C GLY A 203 -13.53 -24.64 -17.65
N GLY A 204 -12.53 -23.95 -17.14
CA GLY A 204 -11.12 -24.04 -17.52
C GLY A 204 -10.56 -22.69 -18.00
N MET A 205 -9.26 -22.54 -17.87
CA MET A 205 -8.49 -21.40 -18.41
C MET A 205 -7.26 -21.94 -19.15
N ASP A 206 -6.95 -21.36 -20.30
CA ASP A 206 -5.66 -21.59 -20.95
C ASP A 206 -4.53 -20.91 -20.16
N GLU A 207 -3.29 -21.20 -20.53
CA GLU A 207 -2.11 -20.69 -19.82
C GLU A 207 -1.98 -19.17 -19.90
N GLU A 208 -2.33 -18.57 -21.03
CA GLU A 208 -2.27 -17.12 -21.23
C GLU A 208 -3.27 -16.38 -20.37
N ALA A 209 -4.48 -16.91 -20.29
CA ALA A 209 -5.54 -16.41 -19.40
C ALA A 209 -5.15 -16.53 -17.92
N ARG A 210 -4.54 -17.66 -17.52
CA ARG A 210 -4.03 -17.83 -16.14
C ARG A 210 -2.95 -16.80 -15.83
N LYS A 211 -1.98 -16.57 -16.72
CA LYS A 211 -0.95 -15.53 -16.57
C LYS A 211 -1.56 -14.14 -16.43
N GLY A 212 -2.54 -13.82 -17.27
CA GLY A 212 -3.28 -12.56 -17.18
C GLY A 212 -3.96 -12.36 -15.83
N MET A 213 -4.58 -13.41 -15.29
CA MET A 213 -5.19 -13.39 -13.96
C MET A 213 -4.14 -13.22 -12.84
N PHE A 214 -2.98 -13.89 -12.93
CA PHE A 214 -1.89 -13.67 -11.98
C PHE A 214 -1.39 -12.22 -12.00
N VAL A 215 -1.26 -11.61 -13.17
CA VAL A 215 -0.87 -10.20 -13.31
C VAL A 215 -1.95 -9.28 -12.74
N LEU A 216 -3.22 -9.53 -12.99
CA LEU A 216 -4.34 -8.75 -12.47
C LEU A 216 -4.39 -8.78 -10.94
N MET A 217 -4.26 -9.96 -10.34
CA MET A 217 -4.40 -10.17 -8.90
C MET A 217 -3.11 -9.88 -8.13
N GLY A 218 -1.96 -10.07 -8.75
CA GLY A 218 -0.64 -9.80 -8.21
C GLY A 218 -0.21 -8.35 -8.34
N ALA A 219 0.99 -8.07 -7.84
CA ALA A 219 1.69 -6.80 -8.00
C ALA A 219 2.53 -6.85 -9.29
N HIS A 220 2.47 -5.78 -10.07
CA HIS A 220 3.27 -5.59 -11.28
C HIS A 220 3.91 -4.20 -11.25
N GLU A 221 5.19 -4.08 -11.62
CA GLU A 221 5.94 -2.82 -11.54
C GLU A 221 5.28 -1.67 -12.31
N ARG A 222 4.58 -1.98 -13.40
CA ARG A 222 3.85 -1.00 -14.20
C ARG A 222 2.81 -0.22 -13.40
N TYR A 223 2.25 -0.82 -12.34
CA TYR A 223 1.20 -0.17 -11.57
C TYR A 223 1.71 1.04 -10.77
N PRO A 224 2.72 0.92 -9.89
CA PRO A 224 3.29 2.09 -9.22
C PRO A 224 3.95 3.06 -10.20
N LEU A 225 4.57 2.59 -11.30
CA LEU A 225 5.13 3.46 -12.34
C LEU A 225 4.06 4.36 -12.96
N THR A 226 2.83 3.86 -13.15
CA THR A 226 1.72 4.68 -13.64
C THR A 226 1.40 5.84 -12.68
N VAL A 227 1.49 5.63 -11.36
CA VAL A 227 1.28 6.71 -10.38
C VAL A 227 2.33 7.82 -10.56
N TYR A 228 3.60 7.45 -10.74
CA TYR A 228 4.68 8.41 -10.98
C TYR A 228 4.45 9.18 -12.28
N GLU A 229 4.19 8.49 -13.37
CA GLU A 229 4.00 9.09 -14.70
C GLU A 229 2.81 10.07 -14.72
N GLU A 230 1.68 9.69 -14.14
CA GLU A 230 0.50 10.57 -14.09
C GLU A 230 0.72 11.77 -13.16
N ALA A 231 1.44 11.59 -12.06
CA ALA A 231 1.83 12.70 -11.17
C ALA A 231 2.77 13.68 -11.88
N GLU A 232 3.83 13.19 -12.51
CA GLU A 232 4.80 13.99 -13.25
C GLU A 232 4.14 14.71 -14.44
N LYS A 233 3.25 14.03 -15.16
CA LYS A 233 2.48 14.62 -16.26
C LYS A 233 1.56 15.75 -15.83
N LYS A 234 0.89 15.61 -14.67
CA LYS A 234 -0.11 16.58 -14.20
C LYS A 234 0.51 17.77 -13.45
N TYR A 235 1.60 17.52 -12.71
CA TYR A 235 2.21 18.50 -11.79
C TYR A 235 3.61 18.95 -12.20
N GLY A 236 4.21 18.35 -13.25
CA GLY A 236 5.56 18.67 -13.72
C GLY A 236 6.65 17.80 -13.08
N SER A 237 6.54 17.50 -11.79
CA SER A 237 7.43 16.58 -11.09
C SER A 237 6.67 15.84 -9.98
N PHE A 238 7.25 14.76 -9.47
CA PHE A 238 6.66 14.06 -8.32
C PHE A 238 6.77 14.91 -7.04
N ASP A 239 7.81 15.73 -6.91
CA ASP A 239 7.94 16.69 -5.80
C ASP A 239 6.83 17.75 -5.82
N ASP A 240 6.48 18.26 -6.99
CA ASP A 240 5.35 19.18 -7.15
C ASP A 240 4.03 18.49 -6.82
N PHE A 241 3.86 17.22 -7.21
CA PHE A 241 2.71 16.43 -6.78
C PHE A 241 2.64 16.28 -5.26
N LEU A 242 3.74 16.07 -4.56
CA LEU A 242 3.74 16.01 -3.10
C LEU A 242 3.31 17.35 -2.47
N ARG A 243 3.75 18.47 -3.05
CA ARG A 243 3.40 19.83 -2.57
C ARG A 243 1.96 20.22 -2.92
N GLU A 244 1.60 20.13 -4.20
CA GLU A 244 0.33 20.66 -4.71
C GLU A 244 -0.77 19.61 -4.71
N GLY A 245 -0.42 18.39 -5.16
CA GLY A 245 -1.34 17.26 -5.23
C GLY A 245 -1.72 16.74 -3.84
N LEU A 246 -0.76 16.41 -2.99
CA LEU A 246 -1.00 15.93 -1.63
C LEU A 246 -1.06 17.05 -0.59
N GLY A 247 -0.66 18.25 -0.95
CA GLY A 247 -0.73 19.42 -0.07
C GLY A 247 0.26 19.38 1.10
N VAL A 248 1.46 18.83 0.92
CA VAL A 248 2.51 18.73 1.95
C VAL A 248 3.65 19.67 1.60
N SER A 249 3.80 20.75 2.35
CA SER A 249 4.90 21.70 2.20
C SER A 249 6.25 21.07 2.56
N ASP A 250 7.34 21.66 2.07
CA ASP A 250 8.71 21.21 2.38
C ASP A 250 9.00 21.28 3.90
N ALA A 251 8.49 22.30 4.58
CA ALA A 251 8.62 22.42 6.04
C ALA A 251 7.89 21.28 6.79
N GLU A 252 6.69 20.94 6.39
CA GLU A 252 5.95 19.80 6.94
C GLU A 252 6.65 18.48 6.63
N ARG A 253 7.22 18.34 5.43
CA ARG A 253 7.99 17.18 5.03
C ARG A 253 9.20 16.94 5.92
N GLU A 254 9.95 18.02 6.23
CA GLU A 254 11.09 17.95 7.16
C GLU A 254 10.65 17.67 8.61
N GLU A 255 9.52 18.19 9.04
CA GLU A 255 8.93 17.85 10.35
C GLU A 255 8.58 16.38 10.43
N LEU A 256 7.91 15.83 9.42
CA LEU A 256 7.56 14.41 9.33
C LEU A 256 8.81 13.52 9.38
N ARG A 257 9.85 13.88 8.61
CA ARG A 257 11.12 13.16 8.57
C ARG A 257 11.79 13.12 9.94
N ARG A 258 11.88 14.25 10.64
CA ARG A 258 12.44 14.28 12.01
C ARG A 258 11.71 13.35 12.99
N ARG A 259 10.43 13.17 12.81
CA ARG A 259 9.60 12.31 13.68
C ARG A 259 9.75 10.82 13.34
N ILE A 260 9.87 10.50 12.07
CA ILE A 260 9.85 9.12 11.56
C ILE A 260 11.26 8.52 11.47
N TYR A 261 12.32 9.30 11.40
CA TYR A 261 13.66 8.74 11.33
C TYR A 261 14.15 8.23 12.69
N ALA A 262 14.94 7.14 12.66
CA ALA A 262 15.62 6.62 13.84
C ALA A 262 16.66 7.63 14.34
N ALA A 263 16.71 7.85 15.65
CA ALA A 263 17.74 8.67 16.26
C ALA A 263 19.12 8.00 16.06
N GLY A 264 20.08 8.72 15.49
CA GLY A 264 21.49 8.29 15.48
C GLY A 264 22.05 7.65 14.21
N ALA A 265 21.34 7.66 13.09
CA ALA A 265 21.90 7.18 11.81
C ALA A 265 22.37 8.35 10.90
N MET A 266 23.15 9.26 11.45
CA MET A 266 24.07 10.07 10.62
C MET A 266 25.32 9.20 10.45
N GLY A 267 25.57 8.73 9.21
CA GLY A 267 26.76 7.97 8.87
C GLY A 267 28.01 8.70 9.32
N GLY A 268 28.63 8.20 10.38
CA GLY A 268 29.92 8.69 10.81
C GLY A 268 30.92 8.50 9.67
N HIS A 269 31.31 9.58 9.05
CA HIS A 269 32.54 9.65 8.28
C HIS A 269 33.66 9.43 9.31
N LEU A 270 34.20 8.21 9.39
CA LEU A 270 35.45 7.97 10.10
C LEU A 270 36.54 8.79 9.36
N PRO A 271 37.22 9.74 10.02
CA PRO A 271 38.38 10.35 9.42
C PRO A 271 39.43 9.25 9.23
N ALA A 272 39.93 9.14 8.00
CA ALA A 272 41.08 8.33 7.70
C ALA A 272 42.23 8.80 8.62
N GLY A 273 42.58 7.93 9.58
CA GLY A 273 43.73 8.14 10.45
C GLY A 273 45.00 8.19 9.61
N GLY A 274 45.79 9.23 9.86
CA GLY A 274 47.13 9.39 9.34
C GLY A 274 48.14 8.41 9.93
#